data_13efec1499d9f9051524c54f60f4873e
#
_entry.id   13efec1499d9f9051524c54f60f4873e
#
_cell.length_a   1.000
_cell.length_b   1.000
_cell.length_c   1.000
_cell.angle_alpha   90.00
_cell.angle_beta   90.00
_cell.angle_gamma   90.00
#
_symmetry.space_group_name_H-M   'P 1'
#
loop_
_entity.id
_entity.type
_entity.pdbx_description
1 polymer ?
#
loop_
_entity_poly.entity_id
_entity_poly.type
_entity_poly.pdbx_seq_one_letter_code
_entity_poly.pdbx_strand_id
1 'polypeptide(L)'
;MSAASSSNAVPEGGSPVGASQAGGAGRPASQAVRLLTDRPAYAAPPQPVIQPLPRHAPAVGGLVPFSTVDWPGQLAAVVFISGCPWRCHYCHNTELQTRAARYDWREVRAFLETRKGLLDAVVFSGGEPLSEPRLPAMIRDIKRMGYRVGLHTAGIYPLRLADVLRHLDWVGMDIKADAKGYDDITGRRDSQRPALACLTQLLSAGTDFECRITWHPDWLDETRLMTLARELSRRGVRQFAVQAARASPGAPVARALSNQAQAELRQTFEEFAYR
;
A
#
# COMPACT_ATOMS: atom_id res chain seq x y z
N MET A 1 -29.54 -37.75 -43.74
CA MET A 1 -30.25 -37.10 -44.87
C MET A 1 -29.80 -35.68 -44.84
N SER A 2 -28.87 -35.40 -45.69
CA SER A 2 -28.83 -34.53 -46.89
C SER A 2 -28.61 -33.06 -46.50
N ALA A 3 -27.45 -32.54 -46.57
CA ALA A 3 -26.65 -31.99 -47.65
C ALA A 3 -27.34 -30.87 -48.42
N ALA A 4 -26.78 -29.67 -48.37
CA ALA A 4 -26.56 -28.84 -49.55
C ALA A 4 -25.64 -27.67 -49.29
N SER A 5 -24.49 -27.70 -49.94
CA SER A 5 -23.55 -26.62 -50.22
C SER A 5 -24.10 -25.69 -51.34
N SER A 6 -23.74 -24.42 -51.30
CA SER A 6 -23.61 -23.64 -52.54
C SER A 6 -22.53 -22.56 -52.40
N SER A 7 -21.54 -22.68 -53.24
CA SER A 7 -20.54 -21.73 -53.67
C SER A 7 -21.12 -20.67 -54.60
N ASN A 8 -20.55 -19.46 -54.61
CA ASN A 8 -20.34 -18.60 -55.79
C ASN A 8 -19.41 -17.44 -55.43
N ALA A 9 -18.19 -17.42 -55.91
CA ALA A 9 -17.68 -16.88 -57.17
C ALA A 9 -17.50 -15.35 -57.13
N VAL A 10 -16.23 -14.96 -57.29
CA VAL A 10 -15.63 -13.61 -57.48
C VAL A 10 -16.00 -13.09 -58.91
N PRO A 11 -16.03 -11.79 -59.14
CA PRO A 11 -15.38 -11.25 -60.31
C PRO A 11 -14.32 -10.20 -60.01
N GLU A 12 -13.23 -10.35 -60.77
CA GLU A 12 -12.16 -9.38 -60.97
C GLU A 12 -12.62 -8.22 -61.85
N GLY A 13 -11.94 -7.07 -61.67
CA GLY A 13 -11.78 -6.13 -62.78
C GLY A 13 -11.78 -4.65 -62.40
N GLY A 14 -10.61 -3.98 -62.62
CA GLY A 14 -10.62 -2.53 -62.86
C GLY A 14 -9.52 -1.73 -62.13
N SER A 15 -8.35 -1.59 -62.75
CA SER A 15 -7.33 -0.55 -62.49
C SER A 15 -7.70 0.80 -63.14
N PRO A 16 -6.86 1.80 -63.07
CA PRO A 16 -6.40 2.67 -61.96
C PRO A 16 -6.67 4.16 -62.26
N VAL A 17 -6.75 5.03 -61.25
CA VAL A 17 -6.60 6.49 -61.50
C VAL A 17 -6.02 7.18 -60.26
N GLY A 18 -4.95 7.96 -60.50
CA GLY A 18 -4.73 9.22 -59.83
C GLY A 18 -3.85 9.23 -58.56
N ALA A 19 -2.57 9.35 -58.73
CA ALA A 19 -1.64 9.83 -57.71
C ALA A 19 -1.94 11.30 -57.35
N SER A 20 -2.23 11.59 -56.08
CA SER A 20 -2.10 12.94 -55.52
C SER A 20 -1.09 12.88 -54.40
N GLN A 21 0.07 13.47 -54.62
CA GLN A 21 1.10 13.70 -53.61
C GLN A 21 0.62 14.80 -52.64
N ALA A 22 0.30 14.43 -51.39
CA ALA A 22 0.25 15.35 -50.28
C ALA A 22 1.50 15.10 -49.42
N GLY A 23 2.43 16.06 -49.48
CA GLY A 23 3.64 16.06 -48.66
C GLY A 23 3.34 16.21 -47.20
N GLY A 24 3.40 15.10 -46.47
CA GLY A 24 3.45 15.08 -45.03
C GLY A 24 4.93 15.08 -44.60
N ALA A 25 5.40 16.19 -44.02
CA ALA A 25 6.74 16.27 -43.46
C ALA A 25 6.85 15.25 -42.32
N GLY A 26 7.46 14.11 -42.63
CA GLY A 26 7.82 13.08 -41.67
C GLY A 26 8.85 13.66 -40.69
N ARG A 27 8.50 13.72 -39.44
CA ARG A 27 9.46 13.96 -38.34
C ARG A 27 10.58 12.91 -38.47
N PRO A 28 11.84 13.33 -38.44
CA PRO A 28 12.94 12.37 -38.60
C PRO A 28 12.94 11.38 -37.42
N ALA A 29 13.03 10.10 -37.76
CA ALA A 29 13.09 8.98 -36.78
C ALA A 29 14.22 9.14 -35.75
N SER A 30 15.19 10.00 -35.98
CA SER A 30 16.29 10.32 -35.08
C SER A 30 15.87 11.03 -33.78
N GLN A 31 14.71 11.76 -33.75
CA GLN A 31 14.22 12.42 -32.53
C GLN A 31 13.50 11.48 -31.60
N ALA A 32 12.83 10.44 -32.11
CA ALA A 32 12.17 9.43 -31.29
C ALA A 32 13.18 8.52 -30.55
N VAL A 33 14.32 8.25 -31.17
CA VAL A 33 15.39 7.44 -30.57
C VAL A 33 16.16 8.21 -29.50
N ARG A 34 16.35 9.53 -29.64
CA ARG A 34 17.00 10.36 -28.62
C ARG A 34 16.21 10.47 -27.34
N LEU A 35 14.89 10.47 -27.38
CA LEU A 35 14.03 10.52 -26.16
C LEU A 35 14.10 9.24 -25.32
N LEU A 36 14.60 8.12 -25.88
CA LEU A 36 14.79 6.87 -25.14
C LEU A 36 16.21 6.72 -24.57
N THR A 37 17.20 7.44 -25.13
CA THR A 37 18.58 7.38 -24.67
C THR A 37 18.93 8.37 -23.57
N ASP A 38 18.12 9.43 -23.38
CA ASP A 38 18.32 10.45 -22.33
C ASP A 38 17.59 10.13 -21.02
N ARG A 39 17.00 8.95 -20.88
CA ARG A 39 16.48 8.51 -19.57
C ARG A 39 17.67 8.19 -18.65
N PRO A 40 17.74 8.78 -17.45
CA PRO A 40 18.76 8.41 -16.49
C PRO A 40 18.74 6.89 -16.32
N ALA A 41 19.93 6.28 -16.36
CA ALA A 41 20.04 4.83 -16.21
C ALA A 41 19.24 4.36 -15.00
N TYR A 42 18.44 3.31 -15.17
CA TYR A 42 17.62 2.74 -14.11
C TYR A 42 18.54 2.33 -12.95
N ALA A 43 18.61 3.16 -11.90
CA ALA A 43 19.42 2.84 -10.73
C ALA A 43 18.84 1.63 -10.02
N ALA A 44 19.67 0.67 -9.67
CA ALA A 44 19.26 -0.45 -8.82
C ALA A 44 18.82 0.07 -7.45
N PRO A 45 17.87 -0.61 -6.79
CA PRO A 45 17.51 -0.27 -5.42
C PRO A 45 18.72 -0.45 -4.48
N PRO A 46 18.84 0.36 -3.42
CA PRO A 46 19.91 0.21 -2.43
C PRO A 46 19.88 -1.18 -1.81
N GLN A 47 21.05 -1.67 -1.47
CA GLN A 47 21.20 -2.95 -0.79
C GLN A 47 21.28 -2.75 0.73
N PRO A 48 20.92 -3.77 1.52
CA PRO A 48 21.14 -3.73 2.96
C PRO A 48 22.63 -3.51 3.28
N VAL A 49 22.90 -2.64 4.26
CA VAL A 49 24.27 -2.37 4.68
C VAL A 49 24.85 -3.57 5.45
N ILE A 50 26.11 -3.90 5.17
CA ILE A 50 26.82 -5.00 5.83
C ILE A 50 27.25 -4.59 7.24
N GLN A 51 27.61 -3.32 7.46
CA GLN A 51 28.02 -2.79 8.74
C GLN A 51 26.84 -2.14 9.47
N PRO A 52 26.77 -2.25 10.82
CA PRO A 52 25.72 -1.58 11.58
C PRO A 52 25.76 -0.08 11.37
N LEU A 53 24.62 0.50 11.03
CA LEU A 53 24.47 1.95 10.95
C LEU A 53 24.51 2.58 12.35
N PRO A 54 24.87 3.87 12.46
CA PRO A 54 24.89 4.57 13.74
C PRO A 54 23.55 4.44 14.48
N ARG A 55 23.58 4.32 15.82
CA ARG A 55 22.37 4.16 16.64
C ARG A 55 21.31 5.26 16.43
N HIS A 56 21.76 6.43 16.03
CA HIS A 56 20.90 7.57 15.72
C HIS A 56 20.40 7.59 14.27
N ALA A 57 20.83 6.67 13.40
CA ALA A 57 20.30 6.58 12.04
C ALA A 57 18.81 6.21 12.05
N PRO A 58 18.01 6.67 11.06
CA PRO A 58 16.66 6.18 10.88
C PRO A 58 16.62 4.66 10.75
N ALA A 59 15.69 4.03 11.45
CA ALA A 59 15.61 2.57 11.51
C ALA A 59 14.94 1.99 10.26
N VAL A 60 15.47 2.26 9.06
CA VAL A 60 14.98 1.66 7.82
C VAL A 60 15.38 0.20 7.79
N GLY A 61 14.38 -0.69 7.92
CA GLY A 61 14.56 -2.14 7.95
C GLY A 61 14.36 -2.82 6.60
N GLY A 62 13.72 -2.14 5.64
CA GLY A 62 13.46 -2.69 4.31
C GLY A 62 13.01 -1.64 3.31
N LEU A 63 13.10 -2.00 2.03
CA LEU A 63 12.62 -1.20 0.91
C LEU A 63 11.99 -2.11 -0.14
N VAL A 64 10.73 -1.85 -0.50
CA VAL A 64 10.10 -2.36 -1.72
C VAL A 64 10.12 -1.24 -2.76
N PRO A 65 10.87 -1.42 -3.87
CA PRO A 65 11.07 -0.35 -4.85
C PRO A 65 9.82 0.07 -5.62
N PHE A 66 8.83 -0.83 -5.67
CA PHE A 66 7.60 -0.67 -6.44
C PHE A 66 6.50 -1.55 -5.88
N SER A 67 5.32 -0.97 -5.64
CA SER A 67 4.12 -1.66 -5.17
C SER A 67 2.87 -1.01 -5.76
N THR A 68 1.88 -1.83 -6.08
CA THR A 68 0.55 -1.43 -6.53
C THR A 68 -0.54 -1.74 -5.50
N VAL A 69 -0.16 -2.35 -4.36
CA VAL A 69 -1.11 -2.86 -3.35
C VAL A 69 -1.06 -2.14 -2.02
N ASP A 70 0.05 -1.42 -1.75
CA ASP A 70 0.25 -0.77 -0.45
C ASP A 70 -0.49 0.56 -0.31
N TRP A 71 -0.88 1.18 -1.42
CA TRP A 71 -1.78 2.31 -1.47
C TRP A 71 -2.71 2.17 -2.68
N PRO A 72 -4.02 1.94 -2.48
CA PRO A 72 -4.96 1.75 -3.58
C PRO A 72 -4.88 2.86 -4.63
N GLY A 73 -4.73 2.50 -5.90
CA GLY A 73 -4.68 3.45 -7.01
C GLY A 73 -3.38 4.25 -7.16
N GLN A 74 -2.33 3.95 -6.38
CA GLN A 74 -1.03 4.60 -6.50
C GLN A 74 0.09 3.61 -6.82
N LEU A 75 1.04 4.03 -7.65
CA LEU A 75 2.32 3.35 -7.79
C LEU A 75 3.27 3.87 -6.71
N ALA A 76 3.61 3.04 -5.73
CA ALA A 76 4.35 3.49 -4.56
C ALA A 76 5.64 2.70 -4.33
N ALA A 77 6.67 3.36 -3.80
CA ALA A 77 7.72 2.66 -3.07
C ALA A 77 7.28 2.49 -1.61
N VAL A 78 7.70 1.39 -0.98
CA VAL A 78 7.40 1.13 0.44
C VAL A 78 8.69 1.11 1.25
N VAL A 79 8.78 2.01 2.21
CA VAL A 79 9.90 2.09 3.17
C VAL A 79 9.46 1.46 4.48
N PHE A 80 10.06 0.33 4.83
CA PHE A 80 9.76 -0.39 6.06
C PHE A 80 10.62 0.12 7.21
N ILE A 81 9.97 0.59 8.25
CA ILE A 81 10.63 1.02 9.51
C ILE A 81 10.68 -0.15 10.47
N SER A 82 11.85 -0.43 11.05
CA SER A 82 11.98 -1.42 12.12
C SER A 82 11.74 -0.81 13.49
N GLY A 83 11.22 -1.63 14.37
CA GLY A 83 10.79 -1.29 15.71
C GLY A 83 9.27 -1.34 15.82
N CYS A 84 8.78 -2.25 16.66
CA CYS A 84 7.36 -2.32 17.04
C CYS A 84 7.27 -2.77 18.49
N PRO A 85 6.52 -2.09 19.36
CA PRO A 85 6.35 -2.52 20.74
C PRO A 85 5.32 -3.65 20.91
N TRP A 86 4.49 -3.90 19.89
CA TRP A 86 3.51 -4.98 19.89
C TRP A 86 4.11 -6.28 19.40
N ARG A 87 3.50 -7.39 19.80
CA ARG A 87 3.89 -8.77 19.45
C ARG A 87 2.68 -9.52 18.93
N CYS A 88 2.06 -8.95 17.87
CA CYS A 88 0.89 -9.58 17.27
C CYS A 88 1.25 -11.01 16.84
N HIS A 89 0.44 -11.98 17.24
CA HIS A 89 0.75 -13.39 17.01
C HIS A 89 0.72 -13.78 15.52
N TYR A 90 0.03 -13.04 14.68
CA TYR A 90 0.02 -13.20 13.23
C TYR A 90 1.02 -12.28 12.48
N CYS A 91 1.99 -11.70 13.18
CA CYS A 91 2.91 -10.75 12.57
C CYS A 91 3.75 -11.42 11.46
N HIS A 92 3.63 -10.89 10.24
CA HIS A 92 4.42 -11.36 9.10
C HIS A 92 5.82 -10.75 9.02
N ASN A 93 6.05 -9.65 9.74
CA ASN A 93 7.30 -8.88 9.72
C ASN A 93 8.00 -8.99 11.08
N THR A 94 8.18 -10.21 11.58
CA THR A 94 8.79 -10.44 12.91
C THR A 94 10.22 -9.92 12.99
N GLU A 95 10.95 -9.92 11.87
CA GLU A 95 12.29 -9.39 11.72
C GLU A 95 12.36 -7.86 11.86
N LEU A 96 11.21 -7.17 11.66
CA LEU A 96 11.08 -5.72 11.83
C LEU A 96 10.62 -5.32 13.24
N GLN A 97 10.35 -6.27 14.14
CA GLN A 97 9.92 -5.95 15.51
C GLN A 97 11.05 -5.31 16.33
N THR A 98 12.29 -5.76 16.11
CA THR A 98 13.46 -5.17 16.77
C THR A 98 13.95 -3.98 15.96
N ARG A 99 14.23 -2.85 16.66
CA ARG A 99 14.76 -1.67 16.00
C ARG A 99 16.16 -1.94 15.45
N ALA A 100 16.30 -1.85 14.13
CA ALA A 100 17.57 -1.99 13.43
C ALA A 100 17.57 -1.14 12.15
N ALA A 101 18.63 -0.41 11.88
CA ALA A 101 18.84 0.25 10.60
C ALA A 101 19.61 -0.73 9.69
N ARG A 102 18.95 -1.19 8.63
CA ARG A 102 19.54 -2.10 7.62
C ARG A 102 19.82 -1.40 6.29
N TYR A 103 19.20 -0.23 6.07
CA TYR A 103 19.39 0.60 4.88
C TYR A 103 19.80 2.01 5.29
N ASP A 104 20.76 2.60 4.58
CA ASP A 104 21.09 4.01 4.75
C ASP A 104 19.99 4.89 4.14
N TRP A 105 19.38 5.74 4.94
CA TRP A 105 18.33 6.65 4.48
C TRP A 105 18.78 7.58 3.34
N ARG A 106 20.06 7.96 3.29
CA ARG A 106 20.59 8.77 2.19
C ARG A 106 20.58 8.01 0.87
N GLU A 107 20.91 6.72 0.88
CA GLU A 107 20.86 5.87 -0.30
C GLU A 107 19.43 5.60 -0.76
N VAL A 108 18.50 5.36 0.19
CA VAL A 108 17.08 5.24 -0.12
C VAL A 108 16.55 6.52 -0.77
N ARG A 109 16.91 7.70 -0.25
CA ARG A 109 16.55 8.98 -0.88
C ARG A 109 17.14 9.14 -2.28
N ALA A 110 18.43 8.84 -2.45
CA ALA A 110 19.08 8.93 -3.76
C ALA A 110 18.40 8.00 -4.78
N PHE A 111 18.02 6.79 -4.36
CA PHE A 111 17.23 5.89 -5.18
C PHE A 111 15.87 6.49 -5.56
N LEU A 112 15.12 7.03 -4.60
CA LEU A 112 13.82 7.65 -4.86
C LEU A 112 13.91 8.85 -5.80
N GLU A 113 15.00 9.64 -5.75
CA GLU A 113 15.24 10.73 -6.72
C GLU A 113 15.24 10.20 -8.17
N THR A 114 15.77 9.01 -8.42
CA THR A 114 15.79 8.39 -9.74
C THR A 114 14.42 7.84 -10.18
N ARG A 115 13.43 7.84 -9.29
CA ARG A 115 12.06 7.33 -9.55
C ARG A 115 11.02 8.43 -9.75
N LYS A 116 11.42 9.68 -9.69
CA LYS A 116 10.52 10.82 -9.99
C LYS A 116 9.88 10.67 -11.37
N GLY A 117 8.56 10.85 -11.41
CA GLY A 117 7.76 10.65 -12.62
C GLY A 117 7.49 9.19 -13.01
N LEU A 118 8.01 8.22 -12.24
CA LEU A 118 7.70 6.78 -12.37
C LEU A 118 6.84 6.26 -11.24
N LEU A 119 6.98 6.84 -10.05
CA LEU A 119 6.18 6.53 -8.87
C LEU A 119 5.37 7.75 -8.45
N ASP A 120 4.17 7.51 -7.95
CA ASP A 120 3.26 8.54 -7.46
C ASP A 120 3.53 8.86 -5.98
N ALA A 121 3.93 7.86 -5.20
CA ALA A 121 3.95 7.94 -3.76
C ALA A 121 5.08 7.15 -3.10
N VAL A 122 5.31 7.49 -1.83
CA VAL A 122 6.12 6.68 -0.91
C VAL A 122 5.27 6.37 0.31
N VAL A 123 5.17 5.08 0.66
CA VAL A 123 4.45 4.59 1.83
C VAL A 123 5.46 4.21 2.92
N PHE A 124 5.32 4.77 4.11
CA PHE A 124 6.02 4.29 5.29
C PHE A 124 5.22 3.17 5.95
N SER A 125 5.83 2.01 6.12
CA SER A 125 5.25 0.79 6.67
C SER A 125 6.27 0.09 7.59
N GLY A 126 6.08 -1.18 7.94
CA GLY A 126 7.09 -1.99 8.61
C GLY A 126 6.62 -2.64 9.91
N GLY A 127 7.38 -2.44 10.99
CA GLY A 127 6.94 -2.74 12.34
C GLY A 127 5.86 -1.76 12.78
N GLU A 128 6.27 -0.61 13.33
CA GLU A 128 5.38 0.53 13.56
C GLU A 128 6.12 1.83 13.20
N PRO A 129 5.83 2.45 12.08
CA PRO A 129 6.57 3.63 11.61
C PRO A 129 6.55 4.80 12.60
N LEU A 130 5.45 4.99 13.32
CA LEU A 130 5.37 6.02 14.37
C LEU A 130 6.32 5.76 15.54
N SER A 131 6.97 4.58 15.62
CA SER A 131 8.03 4.32 16.62
C SER A 131 9.33 5.06 16.29
N GLU A 132 9.56 5.46 15.03
CA GLU A 132 10.78 6.13 14.59
C GLU A 132 10.76 7.63 14.88
N PRO A 133 11.64 8.15 15.76
CA PRO A 133 11.64 9.57 16.10
C PRO A 133 11.97 10.49 14.92
N ARG A 134 12.64 9.98 13.88
CA ARG A 134 13.01 10.74 12.69
C ARG A 134 11.96 10.69 11.58
N LEU A 135 10.87 9.95 11.76
CA LEU A 135 9.80 9.84 10.76
C LEU A 135 9.30 11.22 10.26
N PRO A 136 9.11 12.25 11.12
CA PRO A 136 8.70 13.56 10.63
C PRO A 136 9.69 14.21 9.66
N ALA A 137 11.00 14.00 9.88
CA ALA A 137 12.04 14.49 8.97
C ALA A 137 12.05 13.70 7.65
N MET A 138 11.91 12.37 7.75
CA MET A 138 11.84 11.49 6.57
C MET A 138 10.64 11.85 5.68
N ILE A 139 9.47 12.06 6.26
CA ILE A 139 8.26 12.51 5.55
C ILE A 139 8.51 13.83 4.83
N ARG A 140 9.12 14.82 5.51
CA ARG A 140 9.44 16.10 4.88
C ARG A 140 10.45 15.96 3.73
N ASP A 141 11.40 15.04 3.84
CA ASP A 141 12.32 14.75 2.74
C ASP A 141 11.55 14.26 1.50
N ILE A 142 10.65 13.30 1.67
CA ILE A 142 9.82 12.74 0.59
C ILE A 142 8.90 13.80 -0.01
N LYS A 143 8.24 14.63 0.82
CA LYS A 143 7.40 15.74 0.33
C LYS A 143 8.19 16.75 -0.51
N ARG A 144 9.45 17.07 -0.11
CA ARG A 144 10.32 17.97 -0.90
C ARG A 144 10.72 17.37 -2.26
N MET A 145 10.74 16.04 -2.38
CA MET A 145 10.95 15.36 -3.66
C MET A 145 9.74 15.42 -4.59
N GLY A 146 8.58 15.86 -4.09
CA GLY A 146 7.33 15.96 -4.85
C GLY A 146 6.44 14.72 -4.80
N TYR A 147 6.79 13.71 -3.99
CA TYR A 147 5.96 12.54 -3.81
C TYR A 147 4.76 12.78 -2.88
N ARG A 148 3.69 12.05 -3.12
CA ARG A 148 2.65 11.81 -2.11
C ARG A 148 3.19 10.90 -1.02
N VAL A 149 2.69 11.06 0.21
CA VAL A 149 3.16 10.28 1.36
C VAL A 149 2.01 9.51 2.00
N GLY A 150 2.14 8.18 2.00
CA GLY A 150 1.27 7.27 2.73
C GLY A 150 1.91 6.77 4.02
N LEU A 151 1.08 6.40 4.98
CA LEU A 151 1.49 5.80 6.24
C LEU A 151 0.65 4.55 6.54
N HIS A 152 1.29 3.42 6.79
CA HIS A 152 0.66 2.27 7.42
C HIS A 152 0.96 2.30 8.92
N THR A 153 -0.07 2.25 9.75
CA THR A 153 0.14 2.28 11.21
C THR A 153 -0.93 1.47 11.95
N ALA A 154 -0.53 0.86 13.05
CA ALA A 154 -1.47 0.28 14.02
C ALA A 154 -1.98 1.32 15.03
N GLY A 155 -1.55 2.58 14.92
CA GLY A 155 -2.03 3.66 15.77
C GLY A 155 -1.52 3.60 17.21
N ILE A 156 -0.30 3.13 17.42
CA ILE A 156 0.27 2.94 18.77
C ILE A 156 0.61 4.28 19.43
N TYR A 157 0.90 5.33 18.64
CA TYR A 157 1.46 6.59 19.13
C TYR A 157 0.63 7.80 18.68
N PRO A 158 -0.51 8.12 19.34
CA PRO A 158 -1.38 9.21 18.92
C PRO A 158 -0.68 10.59 18.83
N LEU A 159 0.19 10.92 19.77
CA LEU A 159 0.92 12.21 19.73
C LEU A 159 1.85 12.29 18.52
N ARG A 160 2.52 11.19 18.18
CA ARG A 160 3.40 11.16 17.00
C ARG A 160 2.62 11.16 15.68
N LEU A 161 1.41 10.60 15.66
CA LEU A 161 0.54 10.73 14.50
C LEU A 161 0.15 12.19 14.31
N ALA A 162 -0.26 12.90 15.37
CA ALA A 162 -0.60 14.32 15.31
C ALA A 162 0.53 15.18 14.73
N ASP A 163 1.79 14.87 15.06
CA ASP A 163 2.97 15.59 14.57
C ASP A 163 3.15 15.48 13.04
N VAL A 164 2.73 14.37 12.44
CA VAL A 164 2.97 14.09 11.01
C VAL A 164 1.71 14.22 10.15
N LEU A 165 0.52 14.17 10.74
CA LEU A 165 -0.75 14.00 10.06
C LEU A 165 -0.97 15.03 8.93
N ARG A 166 -0.61 16.30 9.15
CA ARG A 166 -0.73 17.37 8.14
C ARG A 166 0.16 17.19 6.90
N HIS A 167 1.11 16.26 6.94
CA HIS A 167 2.02 15.96 5.85
C HIS A 167 1.70 14.65 5.13
N LEU A 168 0.70 13.91 5.62
CA LEU A 168 0.25 12.66 5.04
C LEU A 168 -0.87 12.93 4.03
N ASP A 169 -0.79 12.25 2.90
CA ASP A 169 -1.83 12.30 1.87
C ASP A 169 -2.81 11.13 2.01
N TRP A 170 -2.40 10.06 2.73
CA TRP A 170 -3.24 8.89 2.99
C TRP A 170 -2.71 8.07 4.17
N VAL A 171 -3.62 7.38 4.87
CA VAL A 171 -3.26 6.49 5.98
C VAL A 171 -3.99 5.15 5.86
N GLY A 172 -3.24 4.06 5.87
CA GLY A 172 -3.76 2.71 6.12
C GLY A 172 -3.72 2.41 7.61
N MET A 173 -4.86 2.50 8.28
CA MET A 173 -4.99 2.31 9.72
C MET A 173 -5.38 0.88 10.04
N ASP A 174 -4.50 0.14 10.72
CA ASP A 174 -4.77 -1.24 11.12
C ASP A 174 -5.57 -1.28 12.43
N ILE A 175 -6.77 -1.78 12.38
CA ILE A 175 -7.56 -2.20 13.54
C ILE A 175 -7.30 -3.69 13.77
N LYS A 176 -6.83 -4.07 14.95
CA LYS A 176 -6.31 -5.43 15.17
C LYS A 176 -7.39 -6.44 15.53
N ALA A 177 -8.40 -6.01 16.30
CA ALA A 177 -9.55 -6.81 16.70
C ALA A 177 -10.68 -5.91 17.25
N ASP A 178 -11.75 -6.51 17.71
CA ASP A 178 -12.71 -5.87 18.61
C ASP A 178 -12.11 -5.69 20.03
N ALA A 179 -12.84 -5.00 20.91
CA ALA A 179 -12.36 -4.70 22.27
C ALA A 179 -11.99 -5.96 23.09
N LYS A 180 -12.63 -7.09 22.81
CA LYS A 180 -12.40 -8.33 23.57
C LYS A 180 -11.11 -9.04 23.16
N GLY A 181 -10.72 -8.94 21.87
CA GLY A 181 -9.56 -9.65 21.33
C GLY A 181 -8.34 -8.78 21.11
N TYR A 182 -8.44 -7.46 21.33
CA TYR A 182 -7.37 -6.54 20.91
C TYR A 182 -6.05 -6.79 21.66
N ASP A 183 -6.11 -6.94 22.99
CA ASP A 183 -4.93 -7.16 23.82
C ASP A 183 -4.30 -8.52 23.59
N ASP A 184 -5.13 -9.54 23.36
CA ASP A 184 -4.65 -10.89 23.03
C ASP A 184 -3.91 -10.90 21.69
N ILE A 185 -4.48 -10.24 20.68
CA ILE A 185 -3.84 -10.13 19.35
C ILE A 185 -2.51 -9.41 19.42
N THR A 186 -2.43 -8.31 20.15
CA THR A 186 -1.25 -7.44 20.19
C THR A 186 -0.20 -7.84 21.21
N GLY A 187 -0.55 -8.71 22.16
CA GLY A 187 0.27 -9.06 23.32
C GLY A 187 0.51 -7.89 24.29
N ARG A 188 -0.39 -6.90 24.31
CA ARG A 188 -0.25 -5.69 25.15
C ARG A 188 -1.59 -5.27 25.74
N ARG A 189 -1.59 -4.95 27.04
CA ARG A 189 -2.74 -4.39 27.75
C ARG A 189 -3.08 -2.99 27.23
N ASP A 190 -4.37 -2.69 27.22
CA ASP A 190 -4.94 -1.40 26.79
C ASP A 190 -4.51 -0.96 25.38
N SER A 191 -4.17 -1.90 24.52
CA SER A 191 -3.62 -1.61 23.19
C SER A 191 -4.66 -1.04 22.21
N GLN A 192 -5.94 -1.27 22.41
CA GLN A 192 -6.99 -0.66 21.62
C GLN A 192 -7.09 0.86 21.85
N ARG A 193 -6.86 1.33 23.07
CA ARG A 193 -7.03 2.74 23.46
C ARG A 193 -6.23 3.72 22.58
N PRO A 194 -4.91 3.56 22.38
CA PRO A 194 -4.16 4.45 21.50
C PRO A 194 -4.61 4.32 20.04
N ALA A 195 -4.98 3.13 19.56
CA ALA A 195 -5.49 2.94 18.21
C ALA A 195 -6.79 3.73 17.97
N LEU A 196 -7.74 3.68 18.89
CA LEU A 196 -8.98 4.47 18.81
C LEU A 196 -8.71 5.98 18.90
N ALA A 197 -7.73 6.42 19.68
CA ALA A 197 -7.33 7.83 19.72
C ALA A 197 -6.75 8.29 18.36
N CYS A 198 -5.93 7.46 17.70
CA CYS A 198 -5.46 7.72 16.34
C CYS A 198 -6.62 7.77 15.34
N LEU A 199 -7.55 6.83 15.39
CA LEU A 199 -8.74 6.82 14.53
C LEU A 199 -9.55 8.12 14.69
N THR A 200 -9.75 8.58 15.92
CA THR A 200 -10.45 9.86 16.19
C THR A 200 -9.73 11.04 15.54
N GLN A 201 -8.40 11.07 15.57
CA GLN A 201 -7.62 12.13 14.89
C GLN A 201 -7.79 12.07 13.38
N LEU A 202 -7.74 10.88 12.77
CA LEU A 202 -7.94 10.70 11.34
C LEU A 202 -9.32 11.19 10.89
N LEU A 203 -10.37 10.80 11.62
CA LEU A 203 -11.75 11.23 11.36
C LEU A 203 -11.92 12.75 11.44
N SER A 204 -11.16 13.42 12.32
CA SER A 204 -11.23 14.87 12.51
C SER A 204 -10.36 15.66 11.54
N ALA A 205 -9.33 15.06 10.97
CA ALA A 205 -8.31 15.77 10.19
C ALA A 205 -8.68 15.94 8.70
N GLY A 206 -9.64 15.19 8.18
CA GLY A 206 -9.98 15.18 6.76
C GLY A 206 -8.90 14.57 5.85
N THR A 207 -7.92 13.87 6.43
CA THR A 207 -6.94 13.09 5.67
C THR A 207 -7.61 11.82 5.15
N ASP A 208 -7.39 11.47 3.90
CA ASP A 208 -7.89 10.21 3.36
C ASP A 208 -7.28 9.01 4.09
N PHE A 209 -8.11 8.06 4.47
CA PHE A 209 -7.63 6.85 5.14
C PHE A 209 -8.55 5.65 4.91
N GLU A 210 -7.95 4.48 4.99
CA GLU A 210 -8.63 3.18 4.98
C GLU A 210 -8.39 2.50 6.33
N CYS A 211 -9.45 2.06 7.02
CA CYS A 211 -9.31 1.10 8.11
C CYS A 211 -9.13 -0.30 7.55
N ARG A 212 -8.17 -1.04 8.12
CA ARG A 212 -7.87 -2.42 7.69
C ARG A 212 -7.89 -3.35 8.88
N ILE A 213 -8.30 -4.59 8.65
CA ILE A 213 -8.18 -5.66 9.62
C ILE A 213 -7.57 -6.91 8.96
N THR A 214 -6.56 -7.50 9.60
CA THR A 214 -6.12 -8.85 9.28
C THR A 214 -7.03 -9.83 9.99
N TRP A 215 -7.80 -10.60 9.21
CA TRP A 215 -8.87 -11.43 9.73
C TRP A 215 -8.55 -12.92 9.61
N HIS A 216 -8.84 -13.64 10.69
CA HIS A 216 -8.89 -15.10 10.76
C HIS A 216 -10.07 -15.52 11.63
N PRO A 217 -10.87 -16.53 11.22
CA PRO A 217 -12.08 -16.90 11.94
C PRO A 217 -11.84 -17.38 13.38
N ASP A 218 -10.67 -17.95 13.68
CA ASP A 218 -10.32 -18.41 15.03
C ASP A 218 -10.01 -17.26 16.00
N TRP A 219 -9.68 -16.07 15.49
CA TRP A 219 -9.36 -14.90 16.33
C TRP A 219 -10.56 -13.97 16.48
N LEU A 220 -11.31 -13.85 15.41
CA LEU A 220 -12.48 -12.99 15.31
C LEU A 220 -13.49 -13.68 14.38
N ASP A 221 -14.54 -14.27 14.93
CA ASP A 221 -15.60 -14.85 14.10
C ASP A 221 -16.34 -13.78 13.29
N GLU A 222 -17.10 -14.21 12.26
CA GLU A 222 -17.80 -13.28 11.37
C GLU A 222 -18.78 -12.37 12.12
N THR A 223 -19.46 -12.88 13.14
CA THR A 223 -20.44 -12.10 13.92
C THR A 223 -19.77 -10.95 14.67
N ARG A 224 -18.62 -11.21 15.26
CA ARG A 224 -17.81 -10.18 15.94
C ARG A 224 -17.20 -9.20 14.92
N LEU A 225 -16.71 -9.70 13.76
CA LEU A 225 -16.21 -8.84 12.67
C LEU A 225 -17.31 -7.88 12.19
N MET A 226 -18.52 -8.38 11.94
CA MET A 226 -19.65 -7.55 11.51
C MET A 226 -20.07 -6.53 12.55
N THR A 227 -19.98 -6.88 13.83
CA THR A 227 -20.26 -5.95 14.95
C THR A 227 -19.23 -4.84 14.99
N LEU A 228 -17.94 -5.17 14.86
CA LEU A 228 -16.83 -4.21 14.78
C LEU A 228 -16.98 -3.30 13.53
N ALA A 229 -17.28 -3.87 12.38
CA ALA A 229 -17.46 -3.12 11.14
C ALA A 229 -18.59 -2.08 11.28
N ARG A 230 -19.75 -2.46 11.82
CA ARG A 230 -20.86 -1.51 12.07
C ARG A 230 -20.48 -0.43 13.09
N GLU A 231 -19.63 -0.75 14.08
CA GLU A 231 -19.12 0.25 15.02
C GLU A 231 -18.20 1.25 14.32
N LEU A 232 -17.27 0.78 13.47
CA LEU A 232 -16.36 1.64 12.69
C LEU A 232 -17.15 2.54 11.73
N SER A 233 -18.14 2.01 11.01
CA SER A 233 -19.02 2.78 10.13
C SER A 233 -19.78 3.87 10.90
N ARG A 234 -20.37 3.54 12.08
CA ARG A 234 -21.04 4.54 12.93
C ARG A 234 -20.11 5.63 13.46
N ARG A 235 -18.82 5.37 13.58
CA ARG A 235 -17.81 6.37 13.92
C ARG A 235 -17.45 7.28 12.73
N GLY A 236 -17.86 6.94 11.50
CA GLY A 236 -17.57 7.70 10.29
C GLY A 236 -16.48 7.13 9.40
N VAL A 237 -16.03 5.90 9.64
CA VAL A 237 -15.11 5.21 8.71
C VAL A 237 -15.86 4.92 7.41
N ARG A 238 -15.31 5.38 6.27
CA ARG A 238 -15.92 5.20 4.96
C ARG A 238 -15.25 4.10 4.13
N GLN A 239 -13.94 3.92 4.29
CA GLN A 239 -13.15 2.93 3.57
C GLN A 239 -12.70 1.83 4.53
N PHE A 240 -13.04 0.58 4.22
CA PHE A 240 -12.70 -0.56 5.05
C PHE A 240 -12.18 -1.73 4.23
N ALA A 241 -11.09 -2.35 4.69
CA ALA A 241 -10.53 -3.54 4.06
C ALA A 241 -10.38 -4.68 5.05
N VAL A 242 -10.83 -5.87 4.66
CA VAL A 242 -10.56 -7.11 5.34
C VAL A 242 -9.47 -7.85 4.58
N GLN A 243 -8.35 -8.09 5.24
CA GLN A 243 -7.21 -8.82 4.70
C GLN A 243 -7.21 -10.23 5.29
N ALA A 244 -7.32 -11.25 4.44
CA ALA A 244 -7.22 -12.63 4.90
C ALA A 244 -5.84 -12.85 5.54
N ALA A 245 -5.81 -13.40 6.75
CA ALA A 245 -4.56 -13.78 7.38
C ALA A 245 -3.83 -14.80 6.50
N ARG A 246 -2.56 -14.54 6.19
CA ARG A 246 -1.75 -15.48 5.42
C ARG A 246 -1.47 -16.69 6.29
N ALA A 247 -1.64 -17.88 5.73
CA ALA A 247 -1.23 -19.11 6.39
C ALA A 247 0.29 -19.09 6.61
N SER A 248 0.73 -19.42 7.82
CA SER A 248 2.12 -19.80 8.02
C SER A 248 2.41 -21.11 7.25
N PRO A 249 3.65 -21.36 6.80
CA PRO A 249 3.98 -22.63 6.16
C PRO A 249 3.50 -23.82 7.02
N GLY A 250 2.62 -24.67 6.47
CA GLY A 250 2.02 -25.81 7.19
C GLY A 250 0.75 -25.52 7.98
N ALA A 251 0.28 -24.25 8.05
CA ALA A 251 -1.01 -23.95 8.65
C ALA A 251 -2.17 -24.28 7.68
N PRO A 252 -3.35 -24.68 8.19
CA PRO A 252 -4.54 -24.83 7.35
C PRO A 252 -4.87 -23.50 6.67
N VAL A 253 -5.36 -23.59 5.42
CA VAL A 253 -5.83 -22.40 4.69
C VAL A 253 -6.97 -21.77 5.50
N ALA A 254 -6.84 -20.49 5.82
CA ALA A 254 -7.88 -19.78 6.54
C ALA A 254 -9.20 -19.84 5.75
N ARG A 255 -10.31 -20.12 6.43
CA ARG A 255 -11.63 -20.08 5.82
C ARG A 255 -11.86 -18.67 5.27
N ALA A 256 -12.26 -18.58 4.01
CA ALA A 256 -12.60 -17.29 3.43
C ALA A 256 -13.82 -16.67 4.12
N LEU A 257 -13.86 -15.34 4.17
CA LEU A 257 -15.03 -14.59 4.63
C LEU A 257 -16.24 -14.95 3.74
N SER A 258 -17.38 -15.22 4.36
CA SER A 258 -18.59 -15.65 3.64
C SER A 258 -19.05 -14.57 2.64
N ASN A 259 -19.67 -15.02 1.54
CA ASN A 259 -20.23 -14.10 0.54
C ASN A 259 -21.29 -13.17 1.15
N GLN A 260 -22.05 -13.66 2.13
CA GLN A 260 -23.05 -12.87 2.85
C GLN A 260 -22.39 -11.74 3.65
N ALA A 261 -21.34 -12.05 4.42
CA ALA A 261 -20.60 -11.06 5.19
C ALA A 261 -19.94 -10.02 4.26
N GLN A 262 -19.34 -10.46 3.15
CA GLN A 262 -18.77 -9.54 2.15
C GLN A 262 -19.85 -8.64 1.52
N ALA A 263 -21.04 -9.16 1.21
CA ALA A 263 -22.13 -8.37 0.66
C ALA A 263 -22.62 -7.31 1.66
N GLU A 264 -22.76 -7.67 2.93
CA GLU A 264 -23.14 -6.73 3.98
C GLU A 264 -22.08 -5.64 4.20
N LEU A 265 -20.78 -5.98 4.17
CA LEU A 265 -19.70 -5.00 4.28
C LEU A 265 -19.70 -4.01 3.11
N ARG A 266 -19.98 -4.46 1.89
CA ARG A 266 -20.16 -3.55 0.72
C ARG A 266 -21.35 -2.60 0.86
N GLN A 267 -22.37 -2.95 1.64
CA GLN A 267 -23.49 -2.06 1.94
C GLN A 267 -23.20 -1.13 3.12
N THR A 268 -22.26 -1.52 4.01
CA THR A 268 -21.94 -0.79 5.24
C THR A 268 -20.96 0.34 5.00
N PHE A 269 -20.03 0.20 4.04
CA PHE A 269 -18.97 1.16 3.74
C PHE A 269 -19.11 1.72 2.34
N GLU A 270 -18.65 2.96 2.13
CA GLU A 270 -18.59 3.58 0.79
C GLU A 270 -17.63 2.81 -0.11
N GLU A 271 -16.50 2.36 0.45
CA GLU A 271 -15.54 1.49 -0.22
C GLU A 271 -15.20 0.30 0.68
N PHE A 272 -15.34 -0.90 0.13
CA PHE A 272 -14.97 -2.13 0.80
C PHE A 272 -14.06 -2.99 -0.09
N ALA A 273 -12.96 -3.48 0.49
CA ALA A 273 -12.06 -4.44 -0.13
C ALA A 273 -11.92 -5.72 0.71
N TYR A 274 -11.95 -6.88 0.05
CA TYR A 274 -11.52 -8.15 0.61
C TYR A 274 -10.26 -8.61 -0.15
N ARG A 275 -9.15 -8.82 0.55
CA ARG A 275 -7.83 -9.09 -0.05
C ARG A 275 -7.19 -10.33 0.55
#